data_8649412ab450924a8322061b526d8fd6
#
_entry.id   8649412ab450924a8322061b526d8fd6
#
_cell.length_a   1.000
_cell.length_b   1.000
_cell.length_c   1.000
_cell.angle_alpha   90.00
_cell.angle_beta   90.00
_cell.angle_gamma   90.00
#
_symmetry.space_group_name_H-M   'P 1'
#
loop_
_entity.id
_entity.type
_entity.pdbx_description
1 polymer ?
#
loop_
_entity_poly.entity_id
_entity_poly.type
_entity_poly.pdbx_seq_one_letter_code
_entity_poly.pdbx_strand_id
1 'polypeptide(L)'
;MMFNVGAAKRKIYIRRRTPWMHLKREVKFLMEIRNGRTKKPEMLKSRLQYWLSYPKYHKKNIWLTFDKIYKGGDCGEYFYKYCVSRKDTDVVPVYLMNKDAPDRKRLQKEGYEPTVYGTQKHRNLYLHAKMVFATHAGLYNFNGISEEEIPYLQDLIMADAVCIQHG
;
A
#
# COMPACT_ATOMS: atom_id res chain seq x y z
N MET A 1 2.74 -8.10 9.24
CA MET A 1 3.00 -8.43 10.66
C MET A 1 2.77 -7.17 11.49
N MET A 2 1.94 -7.20 12.51
CA MET A 2 1.69 -6.01 13.34
C MET A 2 2.40 -6.18 14.67
N PHE A 3 3.27 -5.24 15.00
CA PHE A 3 3.91 -5.18 16.32
C PHE A 3 3.04 -4.33 17.25
N ASN A 4 2.60 -4.89 18.35
CA ASN A 4 1.91 -4.15 19.39
C ASN A 4 2.83 -4.07 20.61
N VAL A 5 3.38 -2.91 20.87
CA VAL A 5 4.26 -2.68 22.03
C VAL A 5 3.41 -2.18 23.18
N GLY A 6 3.09 -3.07 24.11
CA GLY A 6 2.43 -2.68 25.35
C GLY A 6 3.44 -2.06 26.32
N ALA A 7 3.29 -0.77 26.63
CA ALA A 7 4.21 -0.02 27.48
C ALA A 7 4.42 -0.60 28.89
N ALA A 8 3.45 -1.34 29.43
CA ALA A 8 3.48 -1.81 30.81
C ALA A 8 4.35 -3.06 31.06
N LYS A 9 4.72 -3.86 30.06
CA LYS A 9 5.44 -5.13 30.28
C LYS A 9 6.59 -5.42 29.32
N ARG A 10 7.01 -4.47 28.48
CA ARG A 10 8.10 -4.65 27.47
C ARG A 10 8.01 -5.98 26.67
N LYS A 11 6.81 -6.50 26.46
CA LYS A 11 6.58 -7.71 25.66
C LYS A 11 6.08 -7.32 24.28
N ILE A 12 6.79 -7.77 23.26
CA ILE A 12 6.37 -7.64 21.87
C ILE A 12 5.48 -8.83 21.55
N TYR A 13 4.22 -8.58 21.19
CA TYR A 13 3.28 -9.60 20.75
C TYR A 13 3.17 -9.59 19.24
N ILE A 14 3.61 -10.67 18.61
CA ILE A 14 3.42 -10.86 17.17
C ILE A 14 2.13 -11.68 17.01
N ARG A 15 1.09 -11.05 16.46
CA ARG A 15 -0.18 -11.74 16.17
C ARG A 15 -0.35 -11.92 14.68
N ARG A 16 -0.57 -13.17 14.25
CA ARG A 16 -1.02 -13.46 12.89
C ARG A 16 -2.43 -12.92 12.71
N ARG A 17 -2.66 -12.11 11.67
CA ARG A 17 -4.01 -11.67 11.32
C ARG A 17 -4.82 -12.85 10.80
N THR A 18 -5.99 -13.05 11.36
CA THR A 18 -6.94 -14.10 10.94
C THR A 18 -8.17 -13.46 10.30
N PRO A 19 -8.89 -14.19 9.42
CA PRO A 19 -10.17 -13.68 8.86
C PRO A 19 -11.15 -13.23 9.94
N TRP A 20 -11.15 -13.93 11.08
CA TRP A 20 -12.00 -13.59 12.22
C TRP A 20 -11.66 -12.23 12.85
N MET A 21 -10.38 -11.87 12.91
CA MET A 21 -9.95 -10.56 13.41
C MET A 21 -10.42 -9.43 12.48
N HIS A 22 -10.35 -9.65 11.18
CA HIS A 22 -10.88 -8.70 10.19
C HIS A 22 -12.40 -8.54 10.34
N LEU A 23 -13.14 -9.63 10.42
CA LEU A 23 -14.58 -9.58 10.62
C LEU A 23 -14.96 -8.82 11.91
N LYS A 24 -14.33 -9.12 13.02
CA LYS A 24 -14.52 -8.37 14.28
C LYS A 24 -14.25 -6.88 14.12
N ARG A 25 -13.22 -6.52 13.37
CA ARG A 25 -12.88 -5.11 13.13
C ARG A 25 -13.94 -4.41 12.28
N GLU A 26 -14.46 -5.07 11.24
CA GLU A 26 -15.52 -4.51 10.41
C GLU A 26 -16.81 -4.31 11.23
N VAL A 27 -17.22 -5.32 11.99
CA VAL A 27 -18.41 -5.22 12.88
C VAL A 27 -18.24 -4.08 13.89
N LYS A 28 -17.05 -3.98 14.51
CA LYS A 28 -16.76 -2.88 15.44
C LYS A 28 -16.87 -1.52 14.76
N PHE A 29 -16.32 -1.37 13.57
CA PHE A 29 -16.36 -0.11 12.83
C PHE A 29 -17.80 0.29 12.46
N LEU A 30 -18.62 -0.67 12.02
CA LEU A 30 -20.05 -0.44 11.78
C LEU A 30 -20.81 -0.01 13.05
N MET A 31 -20.50 -0.60 14.20
CA MET A 31 -21.06 -0.19 15.48
C MET A 31 -20.61 1.22 15.88
N GLU A 32 -19.36 1.59 15.63
CA GLU A 32 -18.84 2.94 15.87
C GLU A 32 -19.55 3.98 15.02
N ILE A 33 -19.85 3.65 13.74
CA ILE A 33 -20.67 4.51 12.85
C ILE A 33 -22.09 4.66 13.41
N ARG A 34 -22.75 3.53 13.71
CA ARG A 34 -24.13 3.53 14.22
C ARG A 34 -24.27 4.37 15.49
N ASN A 35 -23.29 4.31 16.36
CA ASN A 35 -23.29 5.02 17.65
C ASN A 35 -22.75 6.45 17.56
N GLY A 36 -22.48 6.97 16.36
CA GLY A 36 -21.91 8.31 16.15
C GLY A 36 -20.53 8.53 16.77
N ARG A 37 -19.78 7.45 17.03
CA ARG A 37 -18.46 7.51 17.69
C ARG A 37 -17.29 7.69 16.73
N THR A 38 -17.51 7.49 15.43
CA THR A 38 -16.46 7.70 14.42
C THR A 38 -16.52 9.12 13.88
N LYS A 39 -15.33 9.72 13.69
CA LYS A 39 -15.19 11.05 13.07
C LYS A 39 -15.22 11.00 11.53
N LYS A 40 -15.02 9.82 10.94
CA LYS A 40 -14.92 9.61 9.49
C LYS A 40 -15.73 8.40 9.01
N PRO A 41 -17.07 8.51 9.03
CA PRO A 41 -17.95 7.41 8.59
C PRO A 41 -17.77 7.09 7.09
N GLU A 42 -17.31 8.06 6.29
CA GLU A 42 -16.99 7.89 4.86
C GLU A 42 -15.90 6.84 4.60
N MET A 43 -15.08 6.51 5.60
CA MET A 43 -14.07 5.45 5.49
C MET A 43 -14.68 4.06 5.30
N LEU A 44 -15.98 3.89 5.59
CA LEU A 44 -16.70 2.67 5.24
C LEU A 44 -16.61 2.36 3.75
N LYS A 45 -16.71 3.39 2.89
CA LYS A 45 -16.55 3.23 1.43
C LYS A 45 -15.17 2.65 1.08
N SER A 46 -14.11 3.18 1.67
CA SER A 46 -12.73 2.70 1.42
C SER A 46 -12.54 1.26 1.90
N ARG A 47 -13.12 0.90 3.04
CA ARG A 47 -13.09 -0.49 3.56
C ARG A 47 -13.88 -1.45 2.67
N LEU A 48 -15.08 -1.05 2.22
CA LEU A 48 -15.86 -1.84 1.25
C LEU A 48 -15.11 -2.04 -0.07
N GLN A 49 -14.47 -1.00 -0.59
CA GLN A 49 -13.64 -1.11 -1.80
C GLN A 49 -12.46 -2.07 -1.62
N TYR A 50 -11.82 -2.09 -0.45
CA TYR A 50 -10.80 -3.08 -0.13
C TYR A 50 -11.36 -4.51 -0.25
N TRP A 51 -12.49 -4.80 0.39
CA TRP A 51 -13.09 -6.14 0.37
C TRP A 51 -13.61 -6.53 -1.02
N LEU A 52 -14.18 -5.60 -1.77
CA LEU A 52 -14.60 -5.84 -3.15
C LEU A 52 -13.41 -6.13 -4.08
N SER A 53 -12.26 -5.53 -3.82
CA SER A 53 -11.03 -5.77 -4.59
C SER A 53 -10.23 -6.98 -4.09
N TYR A 54 -10.54 -7.51 -2.91
CA TYR A 54 -9.81 -8.61 -2.27
C TYR A 54 -9.70 -9.87 -3.15
N PRO A 55 -10.78 -10.38 -3.78
CA PRO A 55 -10.67 -11.56 -4.65
C PRO A 55 -9.67 -11.40 -5.80
N LYS A 56 -9.52 -10.15 -6.30
CA LYS A 56 -8.62 -9.82 -7.41
C LYS A 56 -7.15 -9.79 -7.00
N TYR A 57 -6.87 -9.34 -5.76
CA TYR A 57 -5.50 -8.97 -5.38
C TYR A 57 -4.89 -9.83 -4.27
N HIS A 58 -5.68 -10.50 -3.41
CA HIS A 58 -5.16 -11.16 -2.19
C HIS A 58 -4.14 -12.28 -2.46
N LYS A 59 -4.22 -12.96 -3.61
CA LYS A 59 -3.27 -14.00 -4.01
C LYS A 59 -2.06 -13.46 -4.77
N LYS A 60 -2.07 -12.17 -5.15
CA LYS A 60 -0.99 -11.57 -5.91
C LYS A 60 0.15 -11.13 -5.00
N ASN A 61 1.36 -11.39 -5.43
CA ASN A 61 2.57 -10.92 -4.77
C ASN A 61 2.93 -9.52 -5.30
N ILE A 62 2.15 -8.50 -4.88
CA ILE A 62 2.30 -7.13 -5.36
C ILE A 62 3.48 -6.48 -4.65
N TRP A 63 4.45 -6.02 -5.45
CA TRP A 63 5.59 -5.22 -5.01
C TRP A 63 5.44 -3.81 -5.58
N LEU A 64 5.22 -2.87 -4.69
CA LEU A 64 4.97 -1.49 -5.04
C LEU A 64 6.26 -0.70 -4.87
N THR A 65 6.68 -0.03 -5.93
CA THR A 65 7.95 0.68 -5.99
C THR A 65 7.73 2.13 -6.40
N PHE A 66 8.46 3.03 -5.84
CA PHE A 66 8.48 4.43 -6.25
C PHE A 66 9.80 5.12 -5.86
N ASP A 67 10.14 6.13 -6.63
CA ASP A 67 11.15 7.13 -6.33
C ASP A 67 10.48 8.40 -5.80
N LYS A 68 10.78 9.54 -6.38
CA LYS A 68 9.95 10.74 -6.23
C LYS A 68 8.77 10.61 -7.17
N ILE A 69 7.53 10.72 -6.67
CA ILE A 69 6.32 10.53 -7.49
C ILE A 69 6.25 11.44 -8.73
N TYR A 70 6.97 12.55 -8.73
CA TYR A 70 7.03 13.50 -9.84
C TYR A 70 8.22 13.30 -10.79
N LYS A 71 9.14 12.37 -10.49
CA LYS A 71 10.35 12.11 -11.28
C LYS A 71 10.77 10.66 -11.15
N GLY A 72 11.19 10.05 -12.25
CA GLY A 72 11.83 8.73 -12.28
C GLY A 72 13.37 8.85 -12.40
N GLY A 73 14.00 7.73 -12.74
CA GLY A 73 15.45 7.66 -13.02
C GLY A 73 16.32 7.39 -11.80
N ASP A 74 15.75 6.90 -10.69
CA ASP A 74 16.47 6.52 -9.48
C ASP A 74 16.38 5.01 -9.25
N CYS A 75 16.92 4.52 -8.15
CA CYS A 75 17.00 3.10 -7.79
C CYS A 75 15.65 2.37 -7.85
N GLY A 76 14.54 3.04 -7.52
CA GLY A 76 13.21 2.46 -7.57
C GLY A 76 12.77 2.15 -9.01
N GLU A 77 13.03 3.03 -9.98
CA GLU A 77 12.74 2.75 -11.38
C GLU A 77 13.56 1.55 -11.91
N TYR A 78 14.85 1.53 -11.62
CA TYR A 78 15.72 0.43 -12.07
C TYR A 78 15.30 -0.89 -11.42
N PHE A 79 14.98 -0.88 -10.15
CA PHE A 79 14.46 -2.07 -9.44
C PHE A 79 13.13 -2.55 -10.03
N TYR A 80 12.20 -1.64 -10.33
CA TYR A 80 10.95 -1.97 -11.01
C TYR A 80 11.20 -2.63 -12.36
N LYS A 81 12.06 -2.04 -13.20
CA LYS A 81 12.43 -2.58 -14.53
C LYS A 81 13.04 -3.97 -14.39
N TYR A 82 13.93 -4.16 -13.42
CA TYR A 82 14.51 -5.46 -13.11
C TYR A 82 13.42 -6.48 -12.76
N CYS A 83 12.49 -6.15 -11.87
CA CYS A 83 11.40 -7.04 -11.51
C CYS A 83 10.50 -7.39 -12.71
N VAL A 84 10.23 -6.42 -13.61
CA VAL A 84 9.46 -6.66 -14.84
C VAL A 84 10.20 -7.61 -15.79
N SER A 85 11.54 -7.51 -15.87
CA SER A 85 12.36 -8.38 -16.73
C SER A 85 12.41 -9.84 -16.24
N ARG A 86 12.20 -10.06 -14.92
CA ARG A 86 12.22 -11.40 -14.31
C ARG A 86 10.90 -12.12 -14.57
N LYS A 87 10.96 -13.16 -15.41
CA LYS A 87 9.81 -14.00 -15.76
C LYS A 87 9.66 -15.25 -14.88
N ASP A 88 10.64 -15.49 -14.02
CA ASP A 88 10.76 -16.64 -13.13
C ASP A 88 10.17 -16.42 -11.72
N THR A 89 9.46 -15.31 -11.52
CA THR A 89 8.88 -14.95 -10.23
C THR A 89 7.37 -14.76 -10.33
N ASP A 90 6.66 -14.94 -9.21
CA ASP A 90 5.24 -14.64 -9.05
C ASP A 90 4.98 -13.16 -8.70
N VAL A 91 6.03 -12.34 -8.71
CA VAL A 91 5.96 -10.91 -8.36
C VAL A 91 5.16 -10.14 -9.40
N VAL A 92 4.26 -9.31 -8.91
CA VAL A 92 3.53 -8.31 -9.71
C VAL A 92 4.15 -6.93 -9.40
N PRO A 93 5.14 -6.49 -10.18
CA PRO A 93 5.80 -5.22 -9.94
C PRO A 93 4.88 -4.05 -10.34
N VAL A 94 4.84 -3.04 -9.50
CA VAL A 94 4.06 -1.82 -9.70
C VAL A 94 4.96 -0.62 -9.44
N TYR A 95 5.05 0.29 -10.40
CA TYR A 95 5.75 1.57 -10.22
C TYR A 95 4.75 2.72 -10.12
N LEU A 96 4.92 3.57 -9.12
CA LEU A 96 4.03 4.71 -8.87
C LEU A 96 4.64 6.01 -9.40
N MET A 97 3.81 6.80 -10.07
CA MET A 97 4.21 8.08 -10.61
C MET A 97 3.00 9.01 -10.76
N ASN A 98 3.21 10.31 -10.63
CA ASN A 98 2.18 11.30 -10.94
C ASN A 98 1.77 11.22 -12.42
N LYS A 99 0.52 11.59 -12.69
CA LYS A 99 -0.03 11.63 -14.05
C LYS A 99 0.82 12.49 -14.97
N ASP A 100 1.27 13.64 -14.49
CA ASP A 100 1.96 14.67 -15.26
C ASP A 100 3.50 14.61 -15.12
N ALA A 101 4.02 13.54 -14.50
CA ALA A 101 5.47 13.36 -14.37
C ALA A 101 6.11 13.23 -15.77
N PRO A 102 7.21 13.97 -16.06
CA PRO A 102 7.85 13.98 -17.38
C PRO A 102 8.34 12.59 -17.80
N ASP A 103 8.89 11.82 -16.84
CA ASP A 103 9.40 10.48 -17.11
C ASP A 103 8.32 9.44 -17.41
N ARG A 104 7.05 9.74 -17.13
CA ARG A 104 5.95 8.83 -17.41
C ARG A 104 5.85 8.51 -18.90
N LYS A 105 5.94 9.53 -19.77
CA LYS A 105 5.90 9.33 -21.23
C LYS A 105 7.11 8.54 -21.72
N ARG A 106 8.29 8.77 -21.13
CA ARG A 106 9.51 8.00 -21.43
C ARG A 106 9.29 6.52 -21.11
N LEU A 107 8.87 6.22 -19.89
CA LEU A 107 8.59 4.83 -19.47
C LEU A 107 7.54 4.15 -20.34
N GLN A 108 6.49 4.86 -20.73
CA GLN A 108 5.46 4.30 -21.63
C GLN A 108 6.03 3.99 -23.02
N LYS A 109 6.91 4.84 -23.57
CA LYS A 109 7.62 4.56 -24.82
C LYS A 109 8.56 3.35 -24.71
N GLU A 110 9.12 3.12 -23.53
CA GLU A 110 9.95 1.95 -23.23
C GLU A 110 9.13 0.67 -22.96
N GLY A 111 7.79 0.74 -23.03
CA GLY A 111 6.89 -0.41 -22.82
C GLY A 111 6.48 -0.64 -21.37
N TYR A 112 6.74 0.29 -20.46
CA TYR A 112 6.34 0.19 -19.05
C TYR A 112 5.07 1.00 -18.78
N GLU A 113 4.22 0.52 -17.87
CA GLU A 113 2.96 1.19 -17.51
C GLU A 113 2.94 1.60 -16.03
N PRO A 114 3.52 2.77 -15.67
CA PRO A 114 3.46 3.27 -14.31
C PRO A 114 2.01 3.52 -13.87
N THR A 115 1.69 3.10 -12.65
CA THR A 115 0.38 3.39 -12.04
C THR A 115 0.33 4.83 -11.58
N VAL A 116 -0.77 5.51 -11.90
CA VAL A 116 -0.96 6.91 -11.51
C VAL A 116 -1.19 7.02 -10.02
N TYR A 117 -0.36 7.82 -9.36
CA TYR A 117 -0.48 8.16 -7.95
C TYR A 117 -1.84 8.80 -7.63
N GLY A 118 -2.39 8.55 -6.45
CA GLY A 118 -3.64 9.15 -5.97
C GLY A 118 -4.92 8.54 -6.56
N THR A 119 -4.82 7.62 -7.52
CA THR A 119 -5.99 6.95 -8.10
C THR A 119 -6.53 5.84 -7.20
N GLN A 120 -7.80 5.44 -7.41
CA GLN A 120 -8.38 4.27 -6.73
C GLN A 120 -7.61 2.98 -7.02
N LYS A 121 -7.07 2.84 -8.25
CA LYS A 121 -6.18 1.72 -8.60
C LYS A 121 -4.94 1.69 -7.69
N HIS A 122 -4.29 2.85 -7.50
CA HIS A 122 -3.15 2.98 -6.59
C HIS A 122 -3.53 2.59 -5.15
N ARG A 123 -4.63 3.14 -4.60
CA ARG A 123 -5.10 2.80 -3.24
C ARG A 123 -5.31 1.30 -3.06
N ASN A 124 -5.99 0.66 -4.01
CA ASN A 124 -6.23 -0.77 -3.98
C ASN A 124 -4.91 -1.58 -4.03
N LEU A 125 -3.99 -1.21 -4.92
CA LEU A 125 -2.69 -1.87 -5.02
C LEU A 125 -1.89 -1.72 -3.72
N TYR A 126 -1.87 -0.53 -3.12
CA TYR A 126 -1.18 -0.28 -1.86
C TYR A 126 -1.75 -1.12 -0.70
N LEU A 127 -3.07 -1.14 -0.53
CA LEU A 127 -3.73 -1.90 0.54
C LEU A 127 -3.54 -3.42 0.41
N HIS A 128 -3.27 -3.91 -0.80
CA HIS A 128 -3.01 -5.33 -1.07
C HIS A 128 -1.53 -5.67 -1.31
N ALA A 129 -0.65 -4.67 -1.27
CA ALA A 129 0.78 -4.89 -1.47
C ALA A 129 1.35 -5.84 -0.40
N LYS A 130 2.34 -6.64 -0.81
CA LYS A 130 3.17 -7.46 0.09
C LYS A 130 4.43 -6.71 0.49
N MET A 131 4.99 -5.95 -0.45
CA MET A 131 6.20 -5.17 -0.25
C MET A 131 6.02 -3.76 -0.80
N VAL A 132 6.62 -2.79 -0.14
CA VAL A 132 6.73 -1.41 -0.61
C VAL A 132 8.20 -1.02 -0.59
N PHE A 133 8.71 -0.62 -1.75
CA PHE A 133 10.09 -0.18 -1.93
C PHE A 133 10.12 1.31 -2.24
N ALA A 134 10.88 2.06 -1.47
CA ALA A 134 11.05 3.50 -1.67
C ALA A 134 12.51 3.91 -1.53
N THR A 135 12.92 4.92 -2.27
CA THR A 135 14.29 5.46 -2.24
C THR A 135 14.53 6.43 -1.09
N HIS A 136 13.52 6.73 -0.29
CA HIS A 136 13.65 7.63 0.86
C HIS A 136 12.72 7.21 2.01
N ALA A 137 13.06 7.62 3.22
CA ALA A 137 12.42 7.17 4.45
C ALA A 137 10.96 7.64 4.64
N GLY A 138 10.45 8.54 3.80
CA GLY A 138 9.07 9.03 3.84
C GLY A 138 8.03 8.05 3.29
N LEU A 139 8.19 6.77 3.56
CA LEU A 139 7.35 5.66 3.05
C LEU A 139 5.84 5.89 3.22
N TYR A 140 5.45 6.57 4.28
CA TYR A 140 4.04 6.82 4.57
C TYR A 140 3.43 7.97 3.74
N ASN A 141 4.25 8.86 3.19
CA ASN A 141 3.78 10.02 2.45
C ASN A 141 3.28 9.68 1.03
N PHE A 142 3.54 8.46 0.55
CA PHE A 142 3.23 8.06 -0.84
C PHE A 142 2.20 6.93 -0.93
N ASN A 143 1.51 6.65 0.16
CA ASN A 143 0.52 5.57 0.20
C ASN A 143 -0.83 5.93 -0.45
N GLY A 144 -1.07 7.20 -0.82
CA GLY A 144 -2.36 7.66 -1.33
C GLY A 144 -3.48 7.65 -0.29
N ILE A 145 -3.12 7.56 0.99
CA ILE A 145 -3.99 7.56 2.16
C ILE A 145 -3.55 8.74 3.01
N SER A 146 -4.47 9.63 3.37
CA SER A 146 -4.13 10.77 4.24
C SER A 146 -3.84 10.31 5.67
N GLU A 147 -3.08 11.10 6.42
CA GLU A 147 -2.78 10.81 7.84
C GLU A 147 -4.06 10.61 8.66
N GLU A 148 -5.11 11.36 8.34
CA GLU A 148 -6.40 11.23 9.00
C GLU A 148 -7.15 9.92 8.66
N GLU A 149 -6.87 9.30 7.53
CA GLU A 149 -7.46 8.03 7.10
C GLU A 149 -6.71 6.82 7.67
N ILE A 150 -5.41 6.97 7.99
CA ILE A 150 -4.57 5.89 8.50
C ILE A 150 -5.18 5.15 9.68
N PRO A 151 -5.71 5.79 10.73
CA PRO A 151 -6.30 5.09 11.87
C PRO A 151 -7.45 4.14 11.50
N TYR A 152 -8.12 4.41 10.38
CA TYR A 152 -9.26 3.62 9.90
C TYR A 152 -8.88 2.53 8.90
N LEU A 153 -7.69 2.58 8.32
CA LEU A 153 -7.24 1.66 7.27
C LEU A 153 -5.97 0.89 7.64
N GLN A 154 -5.25 1.27 8.69
CA GLN A 154 -3.95 0.68 9.07
C GLN A 154 -4.02 -0.84 9.31
N ASP A 155 -5.16 -1.36 9.76
CA ASP A 155 -5.37 -2.79 9.96
C ASP A 155 -5.48 -3.55 8.63
N LEU A 156 -5.70 -2.88 7.52
CA LEU A 156 -5.73 -3.44 6.16
C LEU A 156 -4.36 -3.37 5.47
N ILE A 157 -3.45 -2.53 5.95
CA ILE A 157 -2.10 -2.40 5.39
C ILE A 157 -1.24 -3.55 5.89
N MET A 158 -0.77 -4.40 4.98
CA MET A 158 -0.02 -5.62 5.28
C MET A 158 1.41 -5.60 4.71
N ALA A 159 1.76 -4.57 3.94
CA ALA A 159 3.03 -4.50 3.26
C ALA A 159 4.20 -4.35 4.25
N ASP A 160 5.27 -5.10 3.99
CA ASP A 160 6.58 -4.81 4.57
C ASP A 160 7.23 -3.67 3.76
N ALA A 161 7.91 -2.77 4.46
CA ALA A 161 8.53 -1.60 3.85
C ALA A 161 10.05 -1.77 3.77
N VAL A 162 10.60 -1.50 2.61
CA VAL A 162 12.05 -1.54 2.34
C VAL A 162 12.50 -0.18 1.81
N CYS A 163 13.50 0.40 2.44
CA CYS A 163 14.17 1.58 1.93
C CYS A 163 15.34 1.16 1.02
N ILE A 164 15.28 1.55 -0.25
CA ILE A 164 16.36 1.36 -1.22
C ILE A 164 17.17 2.65 -1.17
N GLN A 165 18.42 2.54 -0.72
CA GLN A 165 19.29 3.71 -0.60
C GLN A 165 19.57 4.34 -1.98
N HIS A 166 19.63 5.67 -2.01
CA HIS A 166 20.16 6.41 -3.17
C HIS A 166 21.62 6.05 -3.39
N GLY A 167 21.98 5.83 -4.64
CA GLY A 167 23.36 5.75 -5.07
C GLY A 167 24.02 7.15 -5.11
#